data_a4c39ddc84a618d54d3f72a0f6ecd599
#
_entry.id   a4c39ddc84a618d54d3f72a0f6ecd599
#
_cell.length_a   1.000
_cell.length_b   1.000
_cell.length_c   1.000
_cell.angle_alpha   90.00
_cell.angle_beta   90.00
_cell.angle_gamma   90.00
#
_symmetry.space_group_name_H-M   'P 1'
#
loop_
_entity.id
_entity.type
_entity.pdbx_description
1 polymer ?
#
loop_
_entity_poly.entity_id
_entity_poly.type
_entity_poly.pdbx_seq_one_letter_code
_entity_poly.pdbx_strand_id
1 'polypeptide(L)'
;MDTIDKKIISILQQDARTPLKKIAAEVFLTSPAVSARIERLEAEGILTGFHASVDPIQIGYHIKAYISLEISPAQKPEVYPFLRAHPNVLDCDCV
;
A
#
# COMPACT_ATOMS: atom_id res chain seq x y z
N MET A 1 -5.60 -18.54 6.96
CA MET A 1 -6.17 -17.20 7.22
C MET A 1 -7.63 -17.36 7.63
N ASP A 2 -7.98 -16.91 8.80
CA ASP A 2 -9.32 -17.09 9.34
C ASP A 2 -10.24 -15.88 9.02
N THR A 3 -11.48 -15.93 9.51
CA THR A 3 -12.46 -14.89 9.27
C THR A 3 -12.04 -13.54 9.88
N ILE A 4 -11.37 -13.58 11.03
CA ILE A 4 -10.89 -12.36 11.70
C ILE A 4 -9.79 -11.71 10.88
N ASP A 5 -8.84 -12.48 10.36
CA ASP A 5 -7.79 -11.95 9.49
C ASP A 5 -8.37 -11.31 8.23
N LYS A 6 -9.36 -11.94 7.62
CA LYS A 6 -10.03 -11.38 6.43
C LYS A 6 -10.73 -10.06 6.75
N LYS A 7 -11.34 -9.95 7.93
CA LYS A 7 -11.99 -8.70 8.34
C LYS A 7 -10.97 -7.60 8.59
N ILE A 8 -9.85 -7.92 9.23
CA ILE A 8 -8.76 -6.97 9.44
C ILE A 8 -8.25 -6.44 8.11
N ILE A 9 -8.01 -7.32 7.15
CA ILE A 9 -7.56 -6.95 5.81
C ILE A 9 -8.57 -6.03 5.14
N SER A 10 -9.85 -6.35 5.20
CA SER A 10 -10.91 -5.54 4.62
C SER A 10 -10.95 -4.13 5.20
N ILE A 11 -10.80 -4.01 6.53
CA ILE A 11 -10.77 -2.71 7.20
C ILE A 11 -9.57 -1.88 6.72
N LEU A 12 -8.40 -2.50 6.66
CA LEU A 12 -7.17 -1.82 6.24
C LEU A 12 -7.16 -1.47 4.75
N GLN A 13 -7.85 -2.25 3.91
CA GLN A 13 -7.99 -1.92 2.50
C GLN A 13 -8.85 -0.67 2.29
N GLN A 14 -9.81 -0.44 3.15
CA GLN A 14 -10.64 0.77 3.09
C GLN A 14 -9.93 1.98 3.66
N ASP A 15 -9.20 1.80 4.76
CA ASP A 15 -8.43 2.86 5.40
C ASP A 15 -7.22 2.26 6.11
N ALA A 16 -6.06 2.38 5.49
CA ALA A 16 -4.81 1.86 6.03
C ALA A 16 -4.37 2.56 7.33
N ARG A 17 -4.95 3.69 7.68
CA ARG A 17 -4.66 4.44 8.90
C ARG A 17 -5.63 4.15 10.03
N THR A 18 -6.52 3.19 9.88
CA THR A 18 -7.45 2.84 10.95
C THR A 18 -6.69 2.47 12.22
N PRO A 19 -7.00 3.11 13.37
CA PRO A 19 -6.30 2.81 14.62
C PRO A 19 -6.52 1.36 15.06
N LEU A 20 -5.50 0.77 15.67
CA LEU A 20 -5.60 -0.60 16.19
C LEU A 20 -6.77 -0.77 17.15
N LYS A 21 -7.02 0.23 17.98
CA LYS A 21 -8.13 0.22 18.92
C LYS A 21 -9.49 0.06 18.23
N LYS A 22 -9.67 0.74 17.11
CA LYS A 22 -10.89 0.66 16.33
C LYS A 22 -11.04 -0.72 15.68
N ILE A 23 -9.97 -1.24 15.11
CA ILE A 23 -9.98 -2.58 14.52
C ILE A 23 -10.31 -3.62 15.59
N ALA A 24 -9.65 -3.52 16.74
CA ALA A 24 -9.87 -4.42 17.87
C ALA A 24 -11.32 -4.46 18.31
N ALA A 25 -11.96 -3.29 18.38
CA ALA A 25 -13.38 -3.20 18.75
C ALA A 25 -14.27 -3.91 17.72
N GLU A 26 -13.96 -3.81 16.45
CA GLU A 26 -14.75 -4.42 15.38
C GLU A 26 -14.59 -5.93 15.29
N VAL A 27 -13.41 -6.47 15.64
CA VAL A 27 -13.15 -7.90 15.58
C VAL A 27 -13.21 -8.58 16.96
N PHE A 28 -13.55 -7.84 18.01
CA PHE A 28 -13.68 -8.35 19.37
C PHE A 28 -12.39 -8.96 19.92
N LEU A 29 -11.26 -8.29 19.64
CA LEU A 29 -9.94 -8.65 20.14
C LEU A 29 -9.33 -7.46 20.88
N THR A 30 -8.18 -7.70 21.53
CA THR A 30 -7.36 -6.63 22.10
C THR A 30 -6.48 -6.01 21.02
N SER A 31 -6.02 -4.78 21.26
CA SER A 31 -5.09 -4.12 20.32
C SER A 31 -3.79 -4.92 20.12
N PRO A 32 -3.14 -5.48 21.17
CA PRO A 32 -1.98 -6.34 20.96
C PRO A 32 -2.26 -7.59 20.12
N ALA A 33 -3.44 -8.18 20.27
CA ALA A 33 -3.83 -9.34 19.48
C ALA A 33 -4.00 -8.98 18.01
N VAL A 34 -4.60 -7.83 17.71
CA VAL A 34 -4.72 -7.32 16.34
C VAL A 34 -3.36 -7.04 15.75
N SER A 35 -2.48 -6.38 16.51
CA SER A 35 -1.12 -6.07 16.07
C SER A 35 -0.34 -7.34 15.72
N ALA A 36 -0.44 -8.37 16.55
CA ALA A 36 0.20 -9.66 16.29
C ALA A 36 -0.30 -10.31 15.00
N ARG A 37 -1.59 -10.24 14.73
CA ARG A 37 -2.16 -10.77 13.49
C ARG A 37 -1.69 -10.00 12.27
N ILE A 38 -1.62 -8.67 12.35
CA ILE A 38 -1.12 -7.83 11.26
C ILE A 38 0.35 -8.16 10.97
N GLU A 39 1.18 -8.27 12.01
CA GLU A 39 2.59 -8.63 11.84
C GLU A 39 2.75 -9.99 11.16
N ARG A 40 1.94 -10.96 11.53
CA ARG A 40 1.96 -12.27 10.89
C ARG A 40 1.55 -12.20 9.42
N LEU A 41 0.51 -11.42 9.10
CA LEU A 41 0.06 -11.26 7.72
C LEU A 41 1.12 -10.57 6.87
N GLU A 42 1.84 -9.60 7.43
CA GLU A 42 2.98 -8.98 6.76
C GLU A 42 4.13 -9.98 6.54
N ALA A 43 4.47 -10.75 7.57
CA ALA A 43 5.54 -11.74 7.48
C ALA A 43 5.25 -12.83 6.45
N GLU A 44 3.97 -13.20 6.30
CA GLU A 44 3.54 -14.19 5.31
C GLU A 44 3.39 -13.61 3.90
N GLY A 45 3.59 -12.30 3.73
CA GLY A 45 3.47 -11.63 2.44
C GLY A 45 2.04 -11.41 1.97
N ILE A 46 1.07 -11.60 2.84
CA ILE A 46 -0.34 -11.35 2.52
C ILE A 46 -0.63 -9.85 2.53
N LEU A 47 -0.17 -9.15 3.57
CA LEU A 47 -0.13 -7.69 3.59
C LEU A 47 1.21 -7.23 3.06
N THR A 48 1.20 -6.58 1.91
CA THR A 48 2.43 -6.17 1.21
C THR A 48 2.83 -4.73 1.48
N GLY A 49 1.98 -3.96 2.13
CA GLY A 49 2.29 -2.58 2.50
C GLY A 49 1.05 -1.77 2.82
N PHE A 50 1.28 -0.54 3.23
CA PHE A 50 0.25 0.45 3.54
C PHE A 50 0.53 1.67 2.69
N HIS A 51 -0.42 2.10 1.88
CA HIS A 51 -0.23 3.15 0.90
C HIS A 51 -1.29 4.23 1.00
N ALA A 52 -0.90 5.45 0.73
CA ALA A 52 -1.82 6.56 0.56
C ALA A 52 -2.10 6.79 -0.92
N SER A 53 -3.35 7.05 -1.24
CA SER A 53 -3.73 7.48 -2.58
C SER A 53 -3.86 8.99 -2.59
N VAL A 54 -3.28 9.63 -3.60
CA VAL A 54 -3.35 11.08 -3.76
C VAL A 54 -3.80 11.41 -5.18
N ASP A 55 -4.42 12.58 -5.34
CA ASP A 55 -4.75 13.10 -6.66
C ASP A 55 -3.56 13.93 -7.15
N PRO A 56 -2.82 13.48 -8.18
CA PRO A 56 -1.66 14.19 -8.69
C PRO A 56 -2.00 15.58 -9.22
N ILE A 57 -3.19 15.78 -9.73
CA ILE A 57 -3.61 17.06 -10.29
C ILE A 57 -3.76 18.09 -9.17
N GLN A 58 -4.36 17.70 -8.03
CA GLN A 58 -4.58 18.62 -6.92
C GLN A 58 -3.29 19.03 -6.21
N ILE A 59 -2.28 18.16 -6.21
CA ILE A 59 -0.97 18.49 -5.62
C ILE A 59 0.00 19.12 -6.63
N GLY A 60 -0.46 19.39 -7.87
CA GLY A 60 0.32 20.13 -8.86
C GLY A 60 1.29 19.30 -9.69
N TYR A 61 1.25 18.00 -9.64
CA TYR A 61 2.10 17.14 -10.47
C TYR A 61 1.47 16.84 -11.82
N HIS A 62 2.29 16.86 -12.88
CA HIS A 62 1.86 16.51 -14.23
C HIS A 62 2.43 15.14 -14.62
N ILE A 63 2.11 14.12 -13.85
CA ILE A 63 2.74 12.79 -13.95
C ILE A 63 2.22 11.98 -15.14
N LYS A 64 1.10 12.34 -15.71
CA LYS A 64 0.54 11.59 -16.86
C LYS A 64 1.53 11.40 -18.01
N ALA A 65 2.45 12.34 -18.19
CA ALA A 65 3.50 12.23 -19.19
C ALA A 65 4.47 11.07 -18.88
N TYR A 66 4.66 10.73 -17.64
CA TYR A 66 5.52 9.61 -17.24
C TYR A 66 4.85 8.27 -17.46
N ILE A 67 3.56 8.21 -17.23
CA ILE A 67 2.78 6.99 -17.37
C ILE A 67 2.80 6.49 -18.81
N SER A 68 2.89 7.41 -19.77
CA SER A 68 2.98 7.07 -21.17
C SER A 68 4.39 6.80 -21.69
N LEU A 69 5.42 6.81 -20.83
CA LEU A 69 6.76 6.45 -21.23
C LEU A 69 6.83 4.98 -21.63
N GLU A 70 7.25 4.75 -22.88
CA GLU A 70 7.52 3.41 -23.35
C GLU A 70 8.94 3.02 -22.98
N ILE A 71 9.05 1.97 -22.16
CA ILE A 71 10.35 1.46 -21.74
C ILE A 71 10.45 0.02 -22.18
N SER A 72 11.58 -0.36 -22.79
CA SER A 72 11.81 -1.76 -23.09
C SER A 72 11.97 -2.56 -21.79
N PRO A 73 11.61 -3.85 -21.77
CA PRO A 73 11.78 -4.68 -20.57
C PRO A 73 13.21 -4.68 -20.03
N ALA A 74 14.21 -4.54 -20.90
CA ALA A 74 15.60 -4.50 -20.48
C ALA A 74 15.96 -3.22 -19.71
N GLN A 75 15.22 -2.14 -19.90
CA GLN A 75 15.45 -0.87 -19.21
C GLN A 75 14.71 -0.74 -17.88
N LYS A 76 13.70 -1.57 -17.65
CA LYS A 76 12.90 -1.51 -16.42
C LYS A 76 13.72 -1.61 -15.13
N PRO A 77 14.70 -2.52 -15.01
CA PRO A 77 15.50 -2.60 -13.79
C PRO A 77 16.27 -1.33 -13.44
N GLU A 78 16.61 -0.52 -14.44
CA GLU A 78 17.33 0.74 -14.24
C GLU A 78 16.38 1.91 -14.00
N VAL A 79 15.29 1.96 -14.77
CA VAL A 79 14.37 3.10 -14.79
C VAL A 79 13.46 3.11 -13.55
N TYR A 80 12.93 1.98 -13.15
CA TYR A 80 11.99 1.93 -12.04
C TYR A 80 12.61 2.34 -10.69
N PRO A 81 13.80 1.86 -10.31
CA PRO A 81 14.44 2.37 -9.09
C PRO A 81 14.68 3.87 -9.12
N PHE A 82 15.08 4.41 -10.27
CA PHE A 82 15.28 5.84 -10.45
C PHE A 82 13.96 6.61 -10.25
N LEU A 83 12.88 6.17 -10.88
CA LEU A 83 11.57 6.82 -10.77
C LEU A 83 11.05 6.77 -9.34
N ARG A 84 11.20 5.65 -8.65
CA ARG A 84 10.76 5.50 -7.25
C ARG A 84 11.52 6.39 -6.30
N ALA A 85 12.78 6.66 -6.56
CA ALA A 85 13.61 7.53 -5.75
C ALA A 85 13.35 9.01 -6.02
N HIS A 86 12.70 9.35 -7.13
CA HIS A 86 12.47 10.74 -7.51
C HIS A 86 11.32 11.33 -6.68
N PRO A 87 11.51 12.48 -6.00
CA PRO A 87 10.51 13.02 -5.09
C PRO A 87 9.19 13.43 -5.76
N ASN A 88 9.20 13.65 -7.07
CA ASN A 88 8.01 14.05 -7.82
C ASN A 88 7.26 12.86 -8.41
N VAL A 89 7.72 11.65 -8.21
CA VAL A 89 7.02 10.43 -8.63
C VAL A 89 6.27 9.87 -7.44
N LEU A 90 4.95 9.88 -7.51
CA LEU A 90 4.07 9.44 -6.43
C LEU A 90 3.79 7.93 -6.48
N ASP A 91 3.75 7.39 -7.69
CA ASP A 91 3.46 6.00 -7.92
C ASP A 91 4.21 5.54 -9.16
N CYS A 92 4.79 4.36 -9.10
CA CYS A 92 5.53 3.78 -10.20
C CYS A 92 5.16 2.31 -10.33
N ASP A 93 4.15 2.05 -11.16
CA ASP A 93 3.66 0.71 -11.41
C ASP A 93 4.20 0.13 -12.71
N CYS A 94 4.47 -1.16 -12.69
CA CYS A 94 4.81 -1.93 -13.87
C CYS A 94 3.51 -2.41 -14.53
N VAL A 95 3.06 -1.66 -15.50
CA VAL A 95 1.86 -2.00 -16.26
C VAL A 95 2.23 -2.82 -17.49
#